data_8dfa5bb3a7aa8009f0905f6e84af90d5
#
_entry.id   8dfa5bb3a7aa8009f0905f6e84af90d5
#
_cell.length_a   1.000
_cell.length_b   1.000
_cell.length_c   1.000
_cell.angle_alpha   90.00
_cell.angle_beta   90.00
_cell.angle_gamma   90.00
#
_symmetry.space_group_name_H-M   'P 1'
#
loop_
_entity.id
_entity.type
_entity.pdbx_description
1 polymer ?
#
loop_
_entity_poly.entity_id
_entity_poly.type
_entity_poly.pdbx_seq_one_letter_code
_entity_poly.pdbx_strand_id
1 'polypeptide(L)'
;MPFKIISKYIASEFNRYFMLFLGAFVLMILVGNFFGNLADVFTDWQSFLKFLQETALLLPLLLELIIPITVLLATIATYSSLNKNAELLAIRSSGIGGWRLAFPVLAVSALIASFAYFSQNYMYTWMHQTWVKQENSARLPPLWKVGEEQSIYYFGNRQHNGRISSITSFNWKQIPFQLLGRTAIERGEQQNNSWIFHDIQKYIFQDENLRLEHVEQWRIETEKLPTVPFDIPTSPHHQPLLDLYENTLKLQSEGQDVTRNWVAIFQKTAYPFQIFIMVLIGLGLSASYNRRGMAAESLAISCLLGILFWILNQITMAVGGAGLIFPFFAAWSGNIIFLALALWLLSYNRV
;
A
#
# COMPACT_ATOMS: atom_id res chain seq x y z
N MET A 1 -42.74 6.12 5.66
CA MET A 1 -42.08 7.11 6.53
C MET A 1 -41.33 6.50 7.72
N PRO A 2 -41.79 5.48 8.49
CA PRO A 2 -41.06 4.95 9.66
C PRO A 2 -39.70 4.36 9.33
N PHE A 3 -39.54 3.71 8.19
CA PHE A 3 -38.27 3.09 7.78
C PHE A 3 -37.13 4.12 7.62
N LYS A 4 -37.38 5.33 7.12
CA LYS A 4 -36.33 6.36 7.00
C LYS A 4 -35.77 6.79 8.36
N ILE A 5 -36.63 6.85 9.39
CA ILE A 5 -36.23 7.23 10.74
C ILE A 5 -35.34 6.14 11.36
N ILE A 6 -35.76 4.87 11.25
CA ILE A 6 -35.00 3.71 11.72
C ILE A 6 -33.66 3.59 11.01
N SER A 7 -33.64 3.75 9.68
CA SER A 7 -32.40 3.72 8.90
C SER A 7 -31.42 4.82 9.32
N LYS A 8 -31.91 6.04 9.53
CA LYS A 8 -31.08 7.15 10.02
C LYS A 8 -30.52 6.89 11.41
N TYR A 9 -31.34 6.32 12.29
CA TYR A 9 -30.94 5.96 13.65
C TYR A 9 -29.82 4.91 13.64
N ILE A 10 -30.00 3.79 12.91
CA ILE A 10 -28.99 2.73 12.79
C ILE A 10 -27.69 3.27 12.16
N ALA A 11 -27.80 4.08 11.11
CA ALA A 11 -26.63 4.70 10.48
C ALA A 11 -25.89 5.65 11.43
N SER A 12 -26.61 6.41 12.25
CA SER A 12 -26.04 7.31 13.26
C SER A 12 -25.29 6.53 14.36
N GLU A 13 -25.91 5.45 14.88
CA GLU A 13 -25.27 4.60 15.89
C GLU A 13 -24.02 3.90 15.32
N PHE A 14 -24.11 3.37 14.08
CA PHE A 14 -22.96 2.79 13.41
C PHE A 14 -21.82 3.82 13.25
N ASN A 15 -22.14 5.03 12.77
CA ASN A 15 -21.13 6.06 12.59
C ASN A 15 -20.48 6.49 13.92
N ARG A 16 -21.25 6.54 15.01
CA ARG A 16 -20.76 6.83 16.35
C ARG A 16 -19.76 5.79 16.83
N TYR A 17 -20.08 4.48 16.71
CA TYR A 17 -19.14 3.40 17.05
C TYR A 17 -17.95 3.35 16.10
N PHE A 18 -18.17 3.59 14.80
CA PHE A 18 -17.09 3.66 13.83
C PHE A 18 -16.07 4.74 14.19
N MET A 19 -16.52 5.96 14.48
CA MET A 19 -15.63 7.07 14.87
C MET A 19 -14.92 6.78 16.20
N LEU A 20 -15.60 6.15 17.16
CA LEU A 20 -15.00 5.76 18.42
C LEU A 20 -13.87 4.76 18.24
N PHE A 21 -14.09 3.67 17.51
CA PHE A 21 -13.06 2.66 17.27
C PHE A 21 -11.96 3.18 16.36
N LEU A 22 -12.29 3.96 15.33
CA LEU A 22 -11.30 4.59 14.46
C LEU A 22 -10.37 5.49 15.26
N GLY A 23 -10.94 6.37 16.11
CA GLY A 23 -10.18 7.25 16.96
C GLY A 23 -9.30 6.48 17.96
N ALA A 24 -9.82 5.40 18.55
CA ALA A 24 -9.04 4.56 19.47
C ALA A 24 -7.85 3.88 18.77
N PHE A 25 -8.04 3.32 17.58
CA PHE A 25 -6.94 2.70 16.82
C PHE A 25 -5.92 3.73 16.35
N VAL A 26 -6.37 4.85 15.80
CA VAL A 26 -5.47 5.95 15.38
C VAL A 26 -4.65 6.42 16.58
N LEU A 27 -5.29 6.68 17.72
CA LEU A 27 -4.61 7.13 18.94
C LEU A 27 -3.60 6.08 19.44
N MET A 28 -3.97 4.80 19.43
CA MET A 28 -3.07 3.71 19.82
C MET A 28 -1.81 3.68 18.95
N ILE A 29 -1.95 3.84 17.63
CA ILE A 29 -0.81 3.84 16.71
C ILE A 29 0.03 5.12 16.86
N LEU A 30 -0.62 6.29 17.02
CA LEU A 30 0.09 7.55 17.26
C LEU A 30 0.92 7.49 18.54
N VAL A 31 0.37 6.93 19.61
CA VAL A 31 1.09 6.72 20.87
C VAL A 31 2.25 5.76 20.68
N GLY A 32 2.04 4.63 19.99
CA GLY A 32 3.12 3.68 19.68
C GLY A 32 4.25 4.31 18.86
N ASN A 33 3.90 5.07 17.82
CA ASN A 33 4.88 5.79 17.00
C ASN A 33 5.65 6.86 17.80
N PHE A 34 4.94 7.60 18.66
CA PHE A 34 5.56 8.60 19.55
C PHE A 34 6.58 7.96 20.49
N PHE A 35 6.21 6.87 21.18
CA PHE A 35 7.14 6.16 22.07
C PHE A 35 8.31 5.52 21.34
N GLY A 36 8.12 5.07 20.11
CA GLY A 36 9.19 4.53 19.26
C GLY A 36 10.24 5.57 18.84
N ASN A 37 9.86 6.85 18.76
CA ASN A 37 10.73 7.94 18.30
C ASN A 37 11.03 8.98 19.39
N LEU A 38 10.87 8.63 20.66
CA LEU A 38 11.03 9.55 21.80
C LEU A 38 12.37 10.29 21.80
N ALA A 39 13.47 9.61 21.50
CA ALA A 39 14.80 10.20 21.50
C ALA A 39 14.94 11.32 20.47
N ASP A 40 14.33 11.16 19.28
CA ASP A 40 14.41 12.13 18.19
C ASP A 40 13.45 13.29 18.40
N VAL A 41 12.26 13.03 18.96
CA VAL A 41 11.22 14.03 19.18
C VAL A 41 11.62 15.13 20.17
N PHE A 42 12.42 14.80 21.19
CA PHE A 42 12.83 15.74 22.23
C PHE A 42 14.19 16.40 22.00
N THR A 43 14.82 16.19 20.82
CA THR A 43 16.14 16.80 20.54
C THR A 43 16.02 18.30 20.29
N ASP A 44 15.11 18.72 19.42
CA ASP A 44 14.83 20.12 19.13
C ASP A 44 13.40 20.33 18.54
N TRP A 45 13.00 21.60 18.38
CA TRP A 45 11.69 21.95 17.82
C TRP A 45 11.53 21.51 16.34
N GLN A 46 12.61 21.50 15.58
CA GLN A 46 12.58 21.09 14.17
C GLN A 46 12.35 19.59 14.05
N SER A 47 12.98 18.78 14.89
CA SER A 47 12.78 17.33 14.99
C SER A 47 11.33 16.97 15.38
N PHE A 48 10.73 17.73 16.31
CA PHE A 48 9.33 17.57 16.64
C PHE A 48 8.40 17.86 15.45
N LEU A 49 8.63 18.94 14.71
CA LEU A 49 7.83 19.26 13.51
C LEU A 49 8.01 18.21 12.42
N LYS A 50 9.23 17.71 12.23
CA LYS A 50 9.53 16.62 11.29
C LYS A 50 8.76 15.35 11.67
N PHE A 51 8.77 14.97 12.95
CA PHE A 51 7.99 13.85 13.46
C PHE A 51 6.49 14.00 13.19
N LEU A 52 5.91 15.18 13.39
CA LEU A 52 4.50 15.44 13.08
C LEU A 52 4.20 15.29 11.58
N GLN A 53 5.09 15.77 10.71
CA GLN A 53 4.95 15.63 9.27
C GLN A 53 5.02 14.17 8.83
N GLU A 54 6.02 13.42 9.29
CA GLU A 54 6.18 12.00 9.01
C GLU A 54 4.97 11.19 9.50
N THR A 55 4.50 11.48 10.70
CA THR A 55 3.31 10.83 11.27
C THR A 55 2.05 11.14 10.44
N ALA A 56 1.87 12.38 9.99
CA ALA A 56 0.76 12.75 9.12
C ALA A 56 0.79 12.01 7.77
N LEU A 57 1.98 11.79 7.21
CA LEU A 57 2.17 11.02 5.97
C LEU A 57 1.80 9.54 6.14
N LEU A 58 1.99 8.98 7.34
CA LEU A 58 1.62 7.59 7.63
C LEU A 58 0.11 7.40 7.80
N LEU A 59 -0.66 8.45 8.15
CA LEU A 59 -2.09 8.32 8.41
C LEU A 59 -2.89 7.67 7.28
N PRO A 60 -2.76 8.04 5.99
CA PRO A 60 -3.51 7.38 4.91
C PRO A 60 -3.23 5.89 4.79
N LEU A 61 -1.96 5.49 5.01
CA LEU A 61 -1.54 4.09 4.98
C LEU A 61 -2.13 3.31 6.15
N LEU A 62 -2.13 3.91 7.34
CA LEU A 62 -2.69 3.32 8.55
C LEU A 62 -4.22 3.18 8.46
N LEU A 63 -4.90 4.14 7.84
CA LEU A 63 -6.34 4.07 7.61
C LEU A 63 -6.71 2.85 6.74
N GLU A 64 -5.92 2.52 5.74
CA GLU A 64 -6.12 1.32 4.93
C GLU A 64 -6.15 0.04 5.78
N LEU A 65 -5.25 -0.06 6.74
CA LEU A 65 -5.15 -1.22 7.64
C LEU A 65 -6.31 -1.28 8.65
N ILE A 66 -6.68 -0.12 9.21
CA ILE A 66 -7.59 -0.01 10.37
C ILE A 66 -9.06 -0.06 9.94
N ILE A 67 -9.44 0.53 8.80
CA ILE A 67 -10.83 0.70 8.40
C ILE A 67 -11.61 -0.63 8.36
N PRO A 68 -11.14 -1.73 7.75
CA PRO A 68 -11.89 -2.98 7.71
C PRO A 68 -12.21 -3.54 9.10
N ILE A 69 -11.22 -3.53 10.02
CA ILE A 69 -11.39 -4.00 11.40
C ILE A 69 -12.35 -3.08 12.16
N THR A 70 -12.21 -1.77 11.98
CA THR A 70 -13.08 -0.77 12.62
C THR A 70 -14.53 -0.93 12.19
N VAL A 71 -14.78 -1.17 10.89
CA VAL A 71 -16.12 -1.42 10.35
C VAL A 71 -16.73 -2.69 10.94
N LEU A 72 -15.95 -3.76 11.07
CA LEU A 72 -16.38 -5.01 11.73
C LEU A 72 -16.81 -4.76 13.17
N LEU A 73 -15.95 -4.13 13.97
CA LEU A 73 -16.23 -3.82 15.37
C LEU A 73 -17.42 -2.87 15.53
N ALA A 74 -17.50 -1.82 14.70
CA ALA A 74 -18.60 -0.88 14.72
C ALA A 74 -19.94 -1.55 14.37
N THR A 75 -19.95 -2.47 13.39
CA THR A 75 -21.15 -3.25 13.04
C THR A 75 -21.63 -4.07 14.21
N ILE A 76 -20.72 -4.82 14.84
CA ILE A 76 -21.08 -5.65 15.97
C ILE A 76 -21.54 -4.82 17.18
N ALA A 77 -20.83 -3.74 17.50
CA ALA A 77 -21.19 -2.85 18.59
C ALA A 77 -22.60 -2.24 18.38
N THR A 78 -22.90 -1.81 17.16
CA THR A 78 -24.21 -1.26 16.78
C THR A 78 -25.32 -2.26 17.05
N TYR A 79 -25.24 -3.46 16.46
CA TYR A 79 -26.30 -4.46 16.61
C TYR A 79 -26.35 -5.08 18.00
N SER A 80 -25.21 -5.20 18.69
CA SER A 80 -25.20 -5.64 20.09
C SER A 80 -25.85 -4.62 21.01
N SER A 81 -25.67 -3.32 20.77
CA SER A 81 -26.34 -2.26 21.52
C SER A 81 -27.86 -2.28 21.31
N LEU A 82 -28.29 -2.38 20.05
CA LEU A 82 -29.72 -2.51 19.70
C LEU A 82 -30.36 -3.76 20.30
N ASN A 83 -29.63 -4.87 20.35
CA ASN A 83 -30.12 -6.11 20.98
C ASN A 83 -30.22 -5.97 22.49
N LYS A 84 -29.21 -5.36 23.16
CA LYS A 84 -29.20 -5.15 24.61
C LYS A 84 -30.40 -4.34 25.09
N ASN A 85 -30.81 -3.36 24.31
CA ASN A 85 -31.94 -2.48 24.60
C ASN A 85 -33.30 -3.06 24.13
N ALA A 86 -33.32 -4.30 23.61
CA ALA A 86 -34.49 -4.95 22.96
C ALA A 86 -35.09 -4.18 21.75
N GLU A 87 -34.37 -3.14 21.27
CA GLU A 87 -34.81 -2.32 20.15
C GLU A 87 -34.86 -3.14 18.84
N LEU A 88 -33.86 -4.00 18.62
CA LEU A 88 -33.80 -4.86 17.44
C LEU A 88 -34.99 -5.83 17.40
N LEU A 89 -35.40 -6.37 18.55
CA LEU A 89 -36.57 -7.23 18.67
C LEU A 89 -37.85 -6.46 18.34
N ALA A 90 -38.01 -5.24 18.86
CA ALA A 90 -39.16 -4.39 18.58
C ALA A 90 -39.25 -4.00 17.10
N ILE A 91 -38.12 -3.73 16.44
CA ILE A 91 -38.08 -3.42 15.01
C ILE A 91 -38.42 -4.67 14.19
N ARG A 92 -37.92 -5.84 14.54
CA ARG A 92 -38.23 -7.11 13.84
C ARG A 92 -39.70 -7.51 14.01
N SER A 93 -40.27 -7.30 15.18
CA SER A 93 -41.71 -7.59 15.43
C SER A 93 -42.65 -6.68 14.62
N SER A 94 -42.19 -5.51 14.17
CA SER A 94 -42.91 -4.65 13.24
C SER A 94 -42.86 -5.11 11.77
N GLY A 95 -42.27 -6.30 11.50
CA GLY A 95 -42.23 -6.88 10.15
C GLY A 95 -41.07 -6.41 9.27
N ILE A 96 -40.08 -5.70 9.83
CA ILE A 96 -38.89 -5.27 9.08
C ILE A 96 -37.89 -6.42 9.01
N GLY A 97 -37.63 -6.92 7.80
CA GLY A 97 -36.70 -8.03 7.55
C GLY A 97 -35.23 -7.64 7.82
N GLY A 98 -34.38 -8.65 8.10
CA GLY A 98 -32.96 -8.48 8.46
C GLY A 98 -32.15 -7.71 7.41
N TRP A 99 -32.34 -7.95 6.13
CA TRP A 99 -31.67 -7.23 5.05
C TRP A 99 -32.01 -5.72 5.00
N ARG A 100 -33.23 -5.35 5.35
CA ARG A 100 -33.60 -3.94 5.46
C ARG A 100 -32.89 -3.25 6.62
N LEU A 101 -32.62 -3.99 7.70
CA LEU A 101 -31.82 -3.50 8.82
C LEU A 101 -30.35 -3.36 8.48
N ALA A 102 -29.80 -4.26 7.66
CA ALA A 102 -28.42 -4.20 7.18
C ALA A 102 -28.13 -3.02 6.25
N PHE A 103 -29.14 -2.61 5.46
CA PHE A 103 -28.98 -1.60 4.39
C PHE A 103 -28.36 -0.28 4.88
N PRO A 104 -28.77 0.33 6.01
CA PRO A 104 -28.16 1.58 6.49
C PRO A 104 -26.66 1.48 6.75
N VAL A 105 -26.23 0.35 7.36
CA VAL A 105 -24.81 0.10 7.64
C VAL A 105 -24.05 -0.12 6.34
N LEU A 106 -24.57 -0.90 5.41
CA LEU A 106 -23.97 -1.11 4.08
C LEU A 106 -23.84 0.19 3.29
N ALA A 107 -24.84 1.08 3.36
CA ALA A 107 -24.80 2.38 2.69
C ALA A 107 -23.71 3.30 3.26
N VAL A 108 -23.60 3.39 4.59
CA VAL A 108 -22.50 4.15 5.24
C VAL A 108 -21.15 3.52 4.93
N SER A 109 -21.06 2.18 4.97
CA SER A 109 -19.82 1.46 4.64
C SER A 109 -19.40 1.65 3.18
N ALA A 110 -20.34 1.85 2.26
CA ALA A 110 -20.02 2.20 0.87
C ALA A 110 -19.36 3.59 0.77
N LEU A 111 -19.82 4.57 1.55
CA LEU A 111 -19.17 5.88 1.63
C LEU A 111 -17.77 5.77 2.22
N ILE A 112 -17.63 4.98 3.30
CA ILE A 112 -16.31 4.72 3.92
C ILE A 112 -15.37 4.01 2.94
N ALA A 113 -15.85 3.01 2.21
CA ALA A 113 -15.07 2.30 1.20
C ALA A 113 -14.62 3.23 0.06
N SER A 114 -15.50 4.11 -0.40
CA SER A 114 -15.16 5.12 -1.42
C SER A 114 -14.12 6.11 -0.92
N PHE A 115 -14.26 6.60 0.31
CA PHE A 115 -13.28 7.48 0.93
C PHE A 115 -11.92 6.78 1.10
N ALA A 116 -11.92 5.56 1.60
CA ALA A 116 -10.70 4.78 1.81
C ALA A 116 -9.98 4.47 0.49
N TYR A 117 -10.74 4.13 -0.56
CA TYR A 117 -10.19 3.94 -1.90
C TYR A 117 -9.56 5.22 -2.47
N PHE A 118 -10.24 6.36 -2.30
CA PHE A 118 -9.72 7.66 -2.72
C PHE A 118 -8.45 8.03 -1.94
N SER A 119 -8.45 7.84 -0.62
CA SER A 119 -7.30 8.10 0.25
C SER A 119 -6.08 7.28 -0.17
N GLN A 120 -6.26 5.98 -0.43
CA GLN A 120 -5.20 5.07 -0.86
C GLN A 120 -4.60 5.46 -2.22
N ASN A 121 -5.43 5.86 -3.19
CA ASN A 121 -4.96 6.11 -4.55
C ASN A 121 -4.43 7.53 -4.78
N TYR A 122 -4.96 8.54 -4.10
CA TYR A 122 -4.63 9.92 -4.40
C TYR A 122 -3.97 10.66 -3.24
N MET A 123 -4.51 10.55 -2.02
CA MET A 123 -4.03 11.36 -0.90
C MET A 123 -2.61 10.95 -0.48
N TYR A 124 -2.36 9.65 -0.33
CA TYR A 124 -1.04 9.14 0.00
C TYR A 124 0.01 9.51 -1.06
N THR A 125 -0.31 9.30 -2.34
CA THR A 125 0.61 9.60 -3.44
C THR A 125 0.95 11.09 -3.49
N TRP A 126 -0.05 11.97 -3.35
CA TRP A 126 0.17 13.41 -3.35
C TRP A 126 1.03 13.86 -2.17
N MET A 127 0.75 13.37 -0.96
CA MET A 127 1.52 13.69 0.24
C MET A 127 2.97 13.20 0.11
N HIS A 128 3.17 11.96 -0.32
CA HIS A 128 4.49 11.36 -0.48
C HIS A 128 5.34 12.09 -1.53
N GLN A 129 4.78 12.42 -2.68
CA GLN A 129 5.48 13.17 -3.72
C GLN A 129 5.87 14.58 -3.25
N THR A 130 5.01 15.24 -2.47
CA THR A 130 5.28 16.58 -1.92
C THR A 130 6.42 16.53 -0.91
N TRP A 131 6.41 15.55 -0.02
CA TRP A 131 7.46 15.35 0.98
C TRP A 131 8.82 15.03 0.35
N VAL A 132 8.83 14.10 -0.60
CA VAL A 132 10.05 13.69 -1.30
C VAL A 132 10.67 14.85 -2.10
N LYS A 133 9.86 15.69 -2.72
CA LYS A 133 10.36 16.89 -3.41
C LYS A 133 10.99 17.90 -2.45
N GLN A 134 10.53 17.95 -1.23
CA GLN A 134 11.04 18.87 -0.21
C GLN A 134 12.34 18.36 0.44
N GLU A 135 12.53 17.04 0.50
CA GLU A 135 13.76 16.42 0.99
C GLU A 135 14.76 16.23 -0.17
N ASN A 136 15.35 17.33 -0.64
CA ASN A 136 16.32 17.37 -1.75
C ASN A 136 17.55 16.46 -1.60
N SER A 137 17.64 15.65 -0.56
CA SER A 137 18.74 14.77 -0.18
C SER A 137 18.43 13.29 -0.31
N ALA A 138 17.23 12.89 -0.74
CA ALA A 138 16.90 11.48 -0.87
C ALA A 138 17.80 10.80 -1.90
N ARG A 139 18.74 10.00 -1.41
CA ARG A 139 19.56 9.13 -2.27
C ARG A 139 18.67 8.04 -2.82
N LEU A 140 18.55 7.98 -4.13
CA LEU A 140 17.84 6.92 -4.80
C LEU A 140 18.63 5.60 -4.68
N PRO A 141 17.95 4.45 -4.56
CA PRO A 141 18.62 3.17 -4.53
C PRO A 141 19.41 2.93 -5.83
N PRO A 142 20.50 2.15 -5.76
CA PRO A 142 21.28 1.82 -6.94
C PRO A 142 20.42 1.08 -7.98
N LEU A 143 20.72 1.31 -9.25
CA LEU A 143 19.97 0.77 -10.37
C LEU A 143 20.90 0.07 -11.36
N TRP A 144 20.53 -1.14 -11.77
CA TRP A 144 21.14 -1.83 -12.91
C TRP A 144 20.25 -1.67 -14.15
N LYS A 145 20.85 -1.29 -15.25
CA LYS A 145 20.16 -1.20 -16.54
C LYS A 145 20.99 -1.85 -17.64
N VAL A 146 20.30 -2.59 -18.49
CA VAL A 146 20.90 -3.09 -19.73
C VAL A 146 20.85 -1.97 -20.76
N GLY A 147 21.98 -1.66 -21.34
CA GLY A 147 22.10 -0.70 -22.42
C GLY A 147 22.15 -1.38 -23.80
N GLU A 148 22.33 -0.58 -24.81
CA GLU A 148 22.59 -1.06 -26.17
C GLU A 148 24.00 -1.70 -26.28
N GLU A 149 24.26 -2.44 -27.35
CA GLU A 149 25.59 -3.01 -27.68
C GLU A 149 26.23 -3.87 -26.57
N GLN A 150 25.45 -4.78 -25.94
CA GLN A 150 25.99 -5.70 -24.92
C GLN A 150 26.67 -4.96 -23.74
N SER A 151 26.02 -3.93 -23.24
CA SER A 151 26.49 -3.17 -22.10
C SER A 151 25.52 -3.25 -20.92
N ILE A 152 26.05 -3.29 -19.69
CA ILE A 152 25.28 -3.14 -18.44
C ILE A 152 25.81 -1.93 -17.71
N TYR A 153 24.88 -1.11 -17.25
CA TYR A 153 25.16 0.08 -16.47
C TYR A 153 24.71 -0.11 -15.03
N TYR A 154 25.60 0.20 -14.12
CA TYR A 154 25.30 0.33 -12.70
C TYR A 154 25.30 1.81 -12.34
N PHE A 155 24.17 2.32 -11.89
CA PHE A 155 24.02 3.67 -11.38
C PHE A 155 23.96 3.60 -9.85
N GLY A 156 25.02 4.07 -9.19
CA GLY A 156 25.13 4.04 -7.73
C GLY A 156 24.22 5.07 -7.04
N ASN A 157 24.80 6.07 -6.40
CA ASN A 157 24.03 7.11 -5.72
C ASN A 157 23.42 8.10 -6.73
N ARG A 158 22.11 8.02 -6.93
CA ARG A 158 21.36 8.95 -7.75
C ARG A 158 20.68 9.99 -6.87
N GLN A 159 20.66 11.24 -7.30
CA GLN A 159 19.96 12.33 -6.63
C GLN A 159 18.81 12.84 -7.49
N HIS A 160 17.76 13.30 -6.87
CA HIS A 160 16.56 13.79 -7.55
C HIS A 160 16.82 15.04 -8.46
N ASN A 161 17.92 15.73 -8.23
CA ASN A 161 18.36 16.89 -9.03
C ASN A 161 19.08 16.50 -10.35
N GLY A 162 19.04 15.23 -10.76
CA GLY A 162 19.69 14.76 -11.98
C GLY A 162 21.19 14.49 -11.83
N ARG A 163 21.71 14.49 -10.60
CA ARG A 163 23.11 14.12 -10.34
C ARG A 163 23.23 12.65 -10.02
N ILE A 164 24.27 12.02 -10.55
CA ILE A 164 24.60 10.63 -10.26
C ILE A 164 26.05 10.56 -9.80
N SER A 165 26.29 9.87 -8.70
CA SER A 165 27.64 9.55 -8.23
C SER A 165 27.85 8.05 -8.36
N SER A 166 29.04 7.65 -8.84
CA SER A 166 29.40 6.25 -9.02
C SER A 166 28.58 5.52 -10.10
N ILE A 167 28.89 5.81 -11.35
CA ILE A 167 28.36 5.08 -12.51
C ILE A 167 29.44 4.08 -12.96
N THR A 168 29.05 2.83 -13.17
CA THR A 168 29.94 1.84 -13.75
C THR A 168 29.28 1.18 -14.95
N SER A 169 29.92 1.16 -16.10
CA SER A 169 29.48 0.38 -17.24
C SER A 169 30.40 -0.81 -17.49
N PHE A 170 29.80 -1.92 -17.87
CA PHE A 170 30.48 -3.15 -18.24
C PHE A 170 30.12 -3.48 -19.68
N ASN A 171 31.13 -3.67 -20.51
CA ASN A 171 30.96 -4.07 -21.91
C ASN A 171 31.52 -5.47 -22.08
N TRP A 172 30.77 -6.36 -22.74
CA TRP A 172 31.20 -7.75 -22.97
C TRP A 172 30.90 -8.21 -24.38
N LYS A 173 31.55 -9.33 -24.76
CA LYS A 173 31.25 -10.06 -25.97
C LYS A 173 30.52 -11.35 -25.58
N GLN A 174 29.54 -11.76 -26.38
CA GLN A 174 28.64 -12.84 -26.00
C GLN A 174 29.23 -14.23 -26.30
N ILE A 175 29.98 -14.37 -27.40
CA ILE A 175 30.53 -15.67 -27.83
C ILE A 175 32.00 -15.51 -28.32
N PRO A 176 33.00 -16.07 -27.60
CA PRO A 176 32.91 -16.57 -26.23
C PRO A 176 32.62 -15.40 -25.25
N PHE A 177 32.02 -15.72 -24.10
CA PHE A 177 31.78 -14.66 -23.09
C PHE A 177 33.11 -14.08 -22.62
N GLN A 178 33.35 -12.81 -22.90
CA GLN A 178 34.58 -12.13 -22.53
C GLN A 178 34.22 -10.68 -22.13
N LEU A 179 34.70 -10.24 -20.97
CA LEU A 179 34.59 -8.86 -20.55
C LEU A 179 35.59 -8.02 -21.36
N LEU A 180 35.07 -7.09 -22.15
CA LEU A 180 35.89 -6.22 -23.03
C LEU A 180 36.38 -5.00 -22.27
N GLY A 181 35.60 -4.48 -21.33
CA GLY A 181 35.99 -3.28 -20.60
C GLY A 181 35.02 -2.96 -19.45
N ARG A 182 35.55 -2.18 -18.54
CA ARG A 182 34.82 -1.54 -17.45
C ARG A 182 35.10 -0.07 -17.49
N THR A 183 34.04 0.77 -17.48
CA THR A 183 34.20 2.23 -17.34
C THR A 183 33.62 2.64 -16.00
N ALA A 184 34.42 3.21 -15.14
CA ALA A 184 34.00 3.77 -13.87
C ALA A 184 33.96 5.31 -14.00
N ILE A 185 32.87 5.91 -13.60
CA ILE A 185 32.61 7.35 -13.68
C ILE A 185 32.26 7.83 -12.27
N GLU A 186 32.96 8.81 -11.78
CA GLU A 186 32.79 9.28 -10.41
C GLU A 186 31.55 10.17 -10.27
N ARG A 187 31.29 11.04 -11.25
CA ARG A 187 30.15 11.96 -11.24
C ARG A 187 29.55 12.14 -12.62
N GLY A 188 28.22 12.20 -12.67
CA GLY A 188 27.47 12.52 -13.89
C GLY A 188 26.37 13.54 -13.58
N GLU A 189 26.22 14.54 -14.45
CA GLU A 189 25.16 15.54 -14.37
C GLU A 189 24.42 15.60 -15.70
N GLN A 190 23.08 15.63 -15.64
CA GLN A 190 22.26 15.83 -16.83
C GLN A 190 22.05 17.32 -17.07
N GLN A 191 22.48 17.81 -18.24
CA GLN A 191 22.25 19.19 -18.67
C GLN A 191 21.57 19.20 -20.05
N ASN A 192 20.37 19.74 -20.10
CA ASN A 192 19.50 19.73 -21.27
C ASN A 192 19.32 18.32 -21.86
N ASN A 193 19.79 18.04 -23.06
CA ASN A 193 19.68 16.74 -23.75
C ASN A 193 21.02 15.98 -23.78
N SER A 194 21.94 16.24 -22.84
CA SER A 194 23.26 15.59 -22.79
C SER A 194 23.68 15.31 -21.36
N TRP A 195 24.46 14.24 -21.18
CA TRP A 195 25.13 13.89 -19.95
C TRP A 195 26.55 14.40 -19.99
N ILE A 196 26.97 15.04 -18.90
CA ILE A 196 28.36 15.45 -18.66
C ILE A 196 28.90 14.58 -17.55
N PHE A 197 29.90 13.79 -17.86
CA PHE A 197 30.61 12.92 -16.94
C PHE A 197 31.96 13.50 -16.56
N HIS A 198 32.35 13.33 -15.31
CA HIS A 198 33.61 13.78 -14.75
C HIS A 198 34.36 12.60 -14.13
N ASP A 199 35.69 12.65 -14.19
CA ASP A 199 36.59 11.64 -13.60
C ASP A 199 36.28 10.21 -14.08
N ILE A 200 36.53 9.98 -15.38
CA ILE A 200 36.23 8.72 -16.04
C ILE A 200 37.48 7.84 -16.08
N GLN A 201 37.39 6.66 -15.53
CA GLN A 201 38.42 5.64 -15.62
C GLN A 201 37.93 4.50 -16.50
N LYS A 202 38.59 4.32 -17.66
CA LYS A 202 38.30 3.21 -18.58
C LYS A 202 39.33 2.12 -18.43
N TYR A 203 38.88 0.94 -18.09
CA TYR A 203 39.65 -0.29 -18.00
C TYR A 203 39.33 -1.11 -19.27
N ILE A 204 40.30 -1.25 -20.17
CA ILE A 204 40.16 -2.01 -21.43
C ILE A 204 40.93 -3.32 -21.25
N PHE A 205 40.24 -4.43 -21.42
CA PHE A 205 40.82 -5.77 -21.34
C PHE A 205 41.14 -6.26 -22.75
N GLN A 206 42.42 -6.28 -23.12
CA GLN A 206 42.91 -6.80 -24.39
C GLN A 206 43.97 -7.88 -24.11
N ASP A 207 43.71 -9.14 -24.50
CA ASP A 207 44.62 -10.28 -24.50
C ASP A 207 45.72 -10.23 -23.40
N GLU A 208 45.31 -10.46 -22.14
CA GLU A 208 46.16 -10.43 -20.92
C GLU A 208 46.72 -9.06 -20.48
N ASN A 209 46.53 -8.00 -21.26
CA ASN A 209 46.94 -6.66 -20.89
C ASN A 209 45.78 -5.79 -20.44
N LEU A 210 45.95 -5.12 -19.30
CA LEU A 210 45.03 -4.11 -18.77
C LEU A 210 45.51 -2.73 -19.20
N ARG A 211 44.75 -2.04 -20.02
CA ARG A 211 45.01 -0.63 -20.36
C ARG A 211 44.07 0.27 -19.56
N LEU A 212 44.66 1.19 -18.80
CA LEU A 212 43.92 2.21 -18.06
C LEU A 212 43.99 3.53 -18.84
N GLU A 213 42.82 4.10 -19.13
CA GLU A 213 42.68 5.42 -19.70
C GLU A 213 41.91 6.31 -18.72
N HIS A 214 42.44 7.50 -18.43
CA HIS A 214 41.76 8.49 -17.61
C HIS A 214 41.29 9.64 -18.51
N VAL A 215 40.00 10.01 -18.36
CA VAL A 215 39.39 11.11 -19.11
C VAL A 215 38.74 12.06 -18.09
N GLU A 216 39.17 13.31 -18.06
CA GLU A 216 38.68 14.28 -17.07
C GLU A 216 37.20 14.62 -17.29
N GLN A 217 36.77 14.72 -18.56
CA GLN A 217 35.39 15.05 -18.88
C GLN A 217 34.95 14.38 -20.18
N TRP A 218 33.74 13.84 -20.19
CA TRP A 218 33.14 13.24 -21.38
C TRP A 218 31.68 13.65 -21.51
N ARG A 219 31.27 14.09 -22.66
CA ARG A 219 29.90 14.50 -22.98
C ARG A 219 29.27 13.44 -23.88
N ILE A 220 28.11 12.93 -23.49
CA ILE A 220 27.35 11.95 -24.26
C ILE A 220 25.91 12.45 -24.44
N GLU A 221 25.33 12.25 -25.61
CA GLU A 221 23.93 12.51 -25.88
C GLU A 221 23.05 11.53 -25.08
N THR A 222 21.94 12.03 -24.55
CA THR A 222 21.05 11.24 -23.68
C THR A 222 20.47 10.02 -24.39
N GLU A 223 20.30 10.05 -25.71
CA GLU A 223 19.79 8.95 -26.51
C GLU A 223 20.69 7.69 -26.51
N LYS A 224 21.99 7.86 -26.29
CA LYS A 224 22.98 6.77 -26.25
C LYS A 224 23.11 6.07 -24.92
N LEU A 225 22.40 6.55 -23.91
CA LEU A 225 22.41 5.97 -22.58
C LEU A 225 21.02 5.40 -22.24
N PRO A 226 20.96 4.31 -21.47
CA PRO A 226 19.67 3.81 -20.99
C PRO A 226 18.97 4.89 -20.17
N THR A 227 17.69 5.07 -20.37
CA THR A 227 16.88 6.04 -19.64
C THR A 227 16.99 5.78 -18.12
N VAL A 228 17.54 6.75 -17.41
CA VAL A 228 17.71 6.67 -15.95
C VAL A 228 16.54 7.39 -15.29
N PRO A 229 15.65 6.69 -14.60
CA PRO A 229 14.60 7.36 -13.85
C PRO A 229 15.20 8.04 -12.61
N PHE A 230 14.94 9.32 -12.47
CA PHE A 230 15.27 10.11 -11.27
C PHE A 230 14.10 10.19 -10.29
N ASP A 231 12.98 9.61 -10.67
CA ASP A 231 11.87 9.45 -9.75
C ASP A 231 12.18 8.35 -8.76
N ILE A 232 11.79 8.58 -7.50
CA ILE A 232 11.90 7.54 -6.48
C ILE A 232 11.02 6.38 -6.93
N PRO A 233 11.58 5.14 -7.01
CA PRO A 233 10.75 3.99 -7.26
C PRO A 233 9.77 3.86 -6.11
N THR A 234 8.59 4.42 -6.30
CA THR A 234 7.49 4.26 -5.35
C THR A 234 7.07 2.80 -5.39
N SER A 235 6.96 2.18 -4.21
CA SER A 235 6.42 0.83 -4.10
C SER A 235 5.11 0.74 -4.91
N PRO A 236 4.84 -0.36 -5.63
CA PRO A 236 3.61 -0.52 -6.40
C PRO A 236 2.34 -0.21 -5.60
N HIS A 237 2.36 -0.49 -4.29
CA HIS A 237 1.24 -0.19 -3.39
C HIS A 237 0.95 1.31 -3.22
N HIS A 238 1.93 2.18 -3.44
CA HIS A 238 1.84 3.62 -3.20
C HIS A 238 1.56 4.43 -4.47
N GLN A 239 1.43 3.79 -5.63
CA GLN A 239 1.06 4.45 -6.88
C GLN A 239 -0.46 4.47 -7.07
N PRO A 240 -1.05 5.50 -7.70
CA PRO A 240 -2.45 5.47 -8.13
C PRO A 240 -2.70 4.26 -9.03
N LEU A 241 -3.91 3.71 -8.99
CA LEU A 241 -4.23 2.49 -9.75
C LEU A 241 -3.97 2.64 -11.27
N LEU A 242 -4.33 3.79 -11.85
CA LEU A 242 -4.16 4.04 -13.28
C LEU A 242 -2.68 4.13 -13.67
N ASP A 243 -1.91 4.91 -12.92
CA ASP A 243 -0.47 5.06 -13.16
C ASP A 243 0.26 3.73 -12.98
N LEU A 244 -0.12 2.96 -11.95
CA LEU A 244 0.43 1.63 -11.70
C LEU A 244 0.12 0.67 -12.85
N TYR A 245 -1.09 0.72 -13.41
CA TYR A 245 -1.48 -0.11 -14.54
C TYR A 245 -0.67 0.22 -15.80
N GLU A 246 -0.57 1.52 -16.16
CA GLU A 246 0.22 1.97 -17.32
C GLU A 246 1.70 1.63 -17.17
N ASN A 247 2.29 1.90 -16.00
CA ASN A 247 3.68 1.55 -15.70
C ASN A 247 3.91 0.04 -15.77
N THR A 248 2.95 -0.78 -15.31
CA THR A 248 3.05 -2.23 -15.36
C THR A 248 3.08 -2.74 -16.79
N LEU A 249 2.23 -2.22 -17.67
CA LEU A 249 2.22 -2.59 -19.09
C LEU A 249 3.55 -2.21 -19.78
N LYS A 250 4.09 -1.03 -19.44
CA LYS A 250 5.38 -0.58 -19.98
C LYS A 250 6.52 -1.50 -19.53
N LEU A 251 6.62 -1.79 -18.23
CA LEU A 251 7.63 -2.69 -17.69
C LEU A 251 7.51 -4.11 -18.28
N GLN A 252 6.30 -4.58 -18.48
CA GLN A 252 6.03 -5.86 -19.12
C GLN A 252 6.50 -5.89 -20.59
N SER A 253 6.29 -4.81 -21.33
CA SER A 253 6.81 -4.69 -22.72
C SER A 253 8.33 -4.64 -22.79
N GLU A 254 8.99 -4.17 -21.73
CA GLU A 254 10.45 -4.19 -21.55
C GLU A 254 10.99 -5.55 -21.08
N GLY A 255 10.13 -6.58 -20.90
CA GLY A 255 10.53 -7.92 -20.44
C GLY A 255 10.86 -8.01 -18.95
N GLN A 256 10.46 -7.03 -18.13
CA GLN A 256 10.70 -7.04 -16.69
C GLN A 256 9.64 -7.88 -15.96
N ASP A 257 10.01 -8.46 -14.81
CA ASP A 257 9.06 -9.14 -13.94
C ASP A 257 8.11 -8.14 -13.28
N VAL A 258 6.84 -8.23 -13.60
CA VAL A 258 5.76 -7.36 -13.12
C VAL A 258 4.79 -8.07 -12.18
N THR A 259 5.15 -9.24 -11.68
CA THR A 259 4.29 -10.06 -10.81
C THR A 259 3.81 -9.27 -9.59
N ARG A 260 4.71 -8.57 -8.92
CA ARG A 260 4.38 -7.72 -7.74
C ARG A 260 3.44 -6.58 -8.10
N ASN A 261 3.58 -5.99 -9.29
CA ASN A 261 2.73 -4.92 -9.76
C ASN A 261 1.29 -5.42 -9.98
N TRP A 262 1.13 -6.58 -10.64
CA TRP A 262 -0.18 -7.20 -10.82
C TRP A 262 -0.85 -7.55 -9.50
N VAL A 263 -0.10 -8.08 -8.53
CA VAL A 263 -0.63 -8.34 -7.18
C VAL A 263 -1.15 -7.04 -6.55
N ALA A 264 -0.41 -5.94 -6.62
CA ALA A 264 -0.82 -4.65 -6.08
C ALA A 264 -2.06 -4.07 -6.79
N ILE A 265 -2.17 -4.21 -8.13
CA ILE A 265 -3.35 -3.81 -8.91
C ILE A 265 -4.59 -4.55 -8.42
N PHE A 266 -4.51 -5.88 -8.31
CA PHE A 266 -5.64 -6.69 -7.84
C PHE A 266 -5.98 -6.42 -6.37
N GLN A 267 -4.99 -6.13 -5.51
CA GLN A 267 -5.23 -5.74 -4.12
C GLN A 267 -6.03 -4.43 -4.03
N LYS A 268 -5.65 -3.41 -4.81
CA LYS A 268 -6.36 -2.12 -4.83
C LYS A 268 -7.83 -2.28 -5.27
N THR A 269 -8.10 -3.20 -6.18
CA THR A 269 -9.49 -3.51 -6.59
C THR A 269 -10.23 -4.36 -5.56
N ALA A 270 -9.55 -5.25 -4.84
CA ALA A 270 -10.13 -6.11 -3.82
C ALA A 270 -10.46 -5.36 -2.52
N TYR A 271 -9.73 -4.28 -2.22
CA TYR A 271 -9.82 -3.55 -0.95
C TYR A 271 -11.23 -3.00 -0.61
N PRO A 272 -11.98 -2.33 -1.50
CA PRO A 272 -13.33 -1.88 -1.17
C PRO A 272 -14.27 -3.02 -0.77
N PHE A 273 -14.10 -4.20 -1.35
CA PHE A 273 -14.91 -5.39 -1.05
C PHE A 273 -14.66 -5.94 0.34
N GLN A 274 -13.44 -5.79 0.87
CA GLN A 274 -13.11 -6.17 2.25
C GLN A 274 -14.04 -5.48 3.25
N ILE A 275 -14.31 -4.20 3.06
CA ILE A 275 -15.16 -3.40 3.95
C ILE A 275 -16.59 -3.97 3.98
N PHE A 276 -17.15 -4.33 2.82
CA PHE A 276 -18.48 -4.96 2.76
C PHE A 276 -18.51 -6.34 3.40
N ILE A 277 -17.46 -7.15 3.19
CA ILE A 277 -17.35 -8.48 3.79
C ILE A 277 -17.30 -8.37 5.32
N MET A 278 -16.57 -7.38 5.85
CA MET A 278 -16.51 -7.13 7.29
C MET A 278 -17.87 -6.73 7.87
N VAL A 279 -18.67 -5.95 7.15
CA VAL A 279 -20.07 -5.68 7.56
C VAL A 279 -20.90 -6.98 7.63
N LEU A 280 -20.80 -7.82 6.59
CA LEU A 280 -21.57 -9.08 6.55
C LEU A 280 -21.18 -10.02 7.69
N ILE A 281 -19.90 -10.15 7.99
CA ILE A 281 -19.40 -10.91 9.14
C ILE A 281 -19.95 -10.34 10.44
N GLY A 282 -19.88 -9.01 10.60
CA GLY A 282 -20.39 -8.31 11.79
C GLY A 282 -21.88 -8.55 12.00
N LEU A 283 -22.68 -8.53 10.94
CA LEU A 283 -24.11 -8.86 10.98
C LEU A 283 -24.34 -10.31 11.38
N GLY A 284 -23.62 -11.25 10.79
CA GLY A 284 -23.72 -12.66 11.10
C GLY A 284 -23.38 -12.98 12.55
N LEU A 285 -22.28 -12.40 13.07
CA LEU A 285 -21.88 -12.57 14.47
C LEU A 285 -22.84 -11.93 15.45
N SER A 286 -23.32 -10.71 15.19
CA SER A 286 -24.26 -10.02 16.07
C SER A 286 -25.58 -10.76 16.24
N ALA A 287 -26.02 -11.50 15.23
CA ALA A 287 -27.21 -12.32 15.29
C ALA A 287 -27.04 -13.59 16.14
N SER A 288 -25.85 -14.18 16.15
CA SER A 288 -25.53 -15.38 16.96
C SER A 288 -25.52 -15.10 18.46
N TYR A 289 -25.03 -13.95 18.87
CA TYR A 289 -24.80 -13.58 20.26
C TYR A 289 -26.00 -12.88 20.94
N ASN A 290 -27.20 -13.23 20.53
CA ASN A 290 -28.47 -12.67 21.02
C ASN A 290 -28.80 -13.01 22.50
N ARG A 291 -27.90 -13.68 23.22
CA ARG A 291 -28.15 -14.16 24.58
C ARG A 291 -27.23 -13.50 25.60
N ARG A 292 -27.82 -12.61 26.43
CA ARG A 292 -27.38 -12.14 27.74
C ARG A 292 -25.87 -11.88 27.95
N GLY A 293 -25.45 -10.64 27.82
CA GLY A 293 -24.21 -10.18 28.44
C GLY A 293 -22.91 -10.38 27.65
N MET A 294 -22.93 -10.95 26.45
CA MET A 294 -21.75 -11.37 25.68
C MET A 294 -21.21 -10.32 24.70
N ALA A 295 -21.51 -9.04 24.90
CA ALA A 295 -21.00 -7.98 23.99
C ALA A 295 -19.47 -7.94 23.97
N ALA A 296 -18.81 -8.15 25.10
CA ALA A 296 -17.34 -8.17 25.17
C ALA A 296 -16.73 -9.37 24.44
N GLU A 297 -17.35 -10.55 24.55
CA GLU A 297 -16.88 -11.76 23.84
C GLU A 297 -17.03 -11.59 22.31
N SER A 298 -18.15 -11.04 21.84
CA SER A 298 -18.34 -10.80 20.40
C SER A 298 -17.36 -9.77 19.86
N LEU A 299 -17.00 -8.74 20.62
CA LEU A 299 -15.96 -7.78 20.25
C LEU A 299 -14.58 -8.45 20.22
N ALA A 300 -14.25 -9.30 21.19
CA ALA A 300 -12.98 -10.03 21.23
C ALA A 300 -12.84 -10.99 20.03
N ILE A 301 -13.88 -11.76 19.71
CA ILE A 301 -13.91 -12.65 18.54
C ILE A 301 -13.77 -11.85 17.24
N SER A 302 -14.39 -10.68 17.15
CA SER A 302 -14.28 -9.82 15.98
C SER A 302 -12.88 -9.26 15.79
N CYS A 303 -12.23 -8.86 16.87
CA CYS A 303 -10.85 -8.42 16.83
C CYS A 303 -9.94 -9.55 16.34
N LEU A 304 -10.13 -10.77 16.88
CA LEU A 304 -9.41 -11.95 16.42
C LEU A 304 -9.64 -12.25 14.94
N LEU A 305 -10.87 -12.20 14.45
CA LEU A 305 -11.21 -12.42 13.04
C LEU A 305 -10.61 -11.33 12.15
N GLY A 306 -10.62 -10.07 12.59
CA GLY A 306 -9.97 -8.98 11.85
C GLY A 306 -8.46 -9.18 11.72
N ILE A 307 -7.80 -9.61 12.80
CA ILE A 307 -6.36 -9.93 12.79
C ILE A 307 -6.09 -11.15 11.91
N LEU A 308 -6.88 -12.21 12.00
CA LEU A 308 -6.75 -13.41 11.14
C LEU A 308 -6.91 -13.05 9.65
N PHE A 309 -7.88 -12.21 9.33
CA PHE A 309 -8.06 -11.71 7.96
C PHE A 309 -6.80 -10.98 7.48
N TRP A 310 -6.27 -10.07 8.30
CA TRP A 310 -5.07 -9.32 7.95
C TRP A 310 -3.86 -10.23 7.75
N ILE A 311 -3.62 -11.17 8.67
CA ILE A 311 -2.52 -12.13 8.56
C ILE A 311 -2.65 -12.96 7.28
N LEU A 312 -3.84 -13.49 7.00
CA LEU A 312 -4.10 -14.27 5.79
C LEU A 312 -3.81 -13.45 4.54
N ASN A 313 -4.29 -12.20 4.50
CA ASN A 313 -4.06 -11.30 3.38
C ASN A 313 -2.56 -11.04 3.17
N GLN A 314 -1.80 -10.78 4.23
CA GLN A 314 -0.35 -10.56 4.14
C GLN A 314 0.40 -11.80 3.65
N ILE A 315 0.03 -12.99 4.10
CA ILE A 315 0.63 -14.26 3.64
C ILE A 315 0.35 -14.45 2.14
N THR A 316 -0.90 -14.32 1.71
CA THR A 316 -1.27 -14.54 0.31
C THR A 316 -0.64 -13.52 -0.62
N MET A 317 -0.51 -12.26 -0.20
CA MET A 317 0.20 -11.19 -0.91
C MET A 317 1.69 -11.50 -1.04
N ALA A 318 2.33 -11.96 0.03
CA ALA A 318 3.75 -12.32 0.01
C ALA A 318 4.02 -13.49 -0.95
N VAL A 319 3.18 -14.54 -0.90
CA VAL A 319 3.28 -15.71 -1.77
C VAL A 319 3.01 -15.34 -3.24
N GLY A 320 2.02 -14.47 -3.49
CA GLY A 320 1.74 -13.95 -4.82
C GLY A 320 2.85 -13.07 -5.38
N GLY A 321 3.42 -12.19 -4.55
CA GLY A 321 4.57 -11.35 -4.92
C GLY A 321 5.86 -12.14 -5.20
N ALA A 322 5.97 -13.35 -4.64
CA ALA A 322 7.02 -14.31 -4.96
C ALA A 322 6.75 -15.13 -6.26
N GLY A 323 5.60 -14.92 -6.91
CA GLY A 323 5.22 -15.63 -8.16
C GLY A 323 4.74 -17.08 -7.95
N LEU A 324 4.53 -17.51 -6.70
CA LEU A 324 4.11 -18.89 -6.39
C LEU A 324 2.62 -19.14 -6.66
N ILE A 325 1.80 -18.11 -6.65
CA ILE A 325 0.38 -18.17 -6.99
C ILE A 325 0.02 -17.03 -7.94
N PHE A 326 -1.04 -17.24 -8.72
CA PHE A 326 -1.51 -16.25 -9.68
C PHE A 326 -1.93 -14.94 -8.95
N PRO A 327 -1.52 -13.75 -9.42
CA PRO A 327 -1.71 -12.47 -8.73
C PRO A 327 -3.16 -12.17 -8.29
N PHE A 328 -4.14 -12.55 -9.09
CA PHE A 328 -5.56 -12.40 -8.74
C PHE A 328 -5.92 -13.19 -7.47
N PHE A 329 -5.53 -14.47 -7.40
CA PHE A 329 -5.81 -15.28 -6.19
C PHE A 329 -5.04 -14.78 -4.98
N ALA A 330 -3.84 -14.25 -5.16
CA ALA A 330 -3.09 -13.62 -4.07
C ALA A 330 -3.88 -12.49 -3.40
N ALA A 331 -4.51 -11.63 -4.19
CA ALA A 331 -5.24 -10.47 -3.70
C ALA A 331 -6.67 -10.77 -3.23
N TRP A 332 -7.35 -11.76 -3.84
CA TRP A 332 -8.77 -12.01 -3.59
C TRP A 332 -9.05 -13.20 -2.67
N SER A 333 -8.08 -14.07 -2.38
CA SER A 333 -8.30 -15.28 -1.57
C SER A 333 -8.83 -14.96 -0.17
N GLY A 334 -8.31 -13.95 0.51
CA GLY A 334 -8.81 -13.48 1.78
C GLY A 334 -10.29 -13.08 1.69
N ASN A 335 -10.65 -12.31 0.67
CA ASN A 335 -12.02 -11.88 0.42
C ASN A 335 -12.96 -13.06 0.15
N ILE A 336 -12.53 -14.02 -0.65
CA ILE A 336 -13.34 -15.22 -0.99
C ILE A 336 -13.60 -16.06 0.26
N ILE A 337 -12.56 -16.35 1.04
CA ILE A 337 -12.66 -17.17 2.27
C ILE A 337 -13.57 -16.49 3.29
N PHE A 338 -13.36 -15.20 3.53
CA PHE A 338 -14.15 -14.46 4.52
C PHE A 338 -15.57 -14.15 4.04
N LEU A 339 -15.81 -14.02 2.73
CA LEU A 339 -17.15 -13.95 2.17
C LEU A 339 -17.89 -15.28 2.38
N ALA A 340 -17.25 -16.41 2.15
CA ALA A 340 -17.84 -17.72 2.42
C ALA A 340 -18.21 -17.87 3.91
N LEU A 341 -17.32 -17.43 4.80
CA LEU A 341 -17.57 -17.39 6.25
C LEU A 341 -18.77 -16.48 6.59
N ALA A 342 -18.83 -15.29 6.00
CA ALA A 342 -19.92 -14.34 6.19
C ALA A 342 -21.28 -14.94 5.78
N LEU A 343 -21.33 -15.55 4.59
CA LEU A 343 -22.53 -16.19 4.06
C LEU A 343 -22.95 -17.38 4.92
N TRP A 344 -22.00 -18.18 5.39
CA TRP A 344 -22.27 -19.27 6.33
C TRP A 344 -22.85 -18.75 7.64
N LEU A 345 -22.27 -17.70 8.25
CA LEU A 345 -22.79 -17.09 9.48
C LEU A 345 -24.18 -16.52 9.31
N LEU A 346 -24.46 -15.84 8.18
CA LEU A 346 -25.78 -15.27 7.90
C LEU A 346 -26.84 -16.37 7.68
N SER A 347 -26.50 -17.45 6.99
CA SER A 347 -27.40 -18.58 6.75
C SER A 347 -27.70 -19.34 8.03
N TYR A 348 -26.68 -19.59 8.86
CA TYR A 348 -26.82 -20.29 10.13
C TYR A 348 -27.73 -19.51 11.10
N ASN A 349 -27.61 -18.20 11.14
CA ASN A 349 -28.36 -17.35 12.06
C ASN A 349 -29.69 -16.83 11.50
N ARG A 350 -30.08 -17.23 10.30
CA ARG A 350 -31.32 -16.82 9.62
C ARG A 350 -31.56 -15.29 9.66
N VAL A 351 -30.53 -14.53 9.32
CA VAL A 351 -30.57 -13.06 9.29
C VAL A 351 -31.36 -12.54 8.08
#